data_b2435e1285821a527bcc6eeddfe8f9e4
#
_entry.id   b2435e1285821a527bcc6eeddfe8f9e4
#
_cell.length_a   1.000
_cell.length_b   1.000
_cell.length_c   1.000
_cell.angle_alpha   90.00
_cell.angle_beta   90.00
_cell.angle_gamma   90.00
#
_symmetry.space_group_name_H-M   'P 1'
#
loop_
_entity.id
_entity.type
_entity.pdbx_description
1 polymer ?
#
loop_
_entity_poly.entity_id
_entity_poly.type
_entity_poly.pdbx_seq_one_letter_code
_entity_poly.pdbx_strand_id
1 'polypeptide(L)'
;MSEPHVTDSLEYSSSSGFVRKYLGGIFLAICLILVSVFWGFSYKANQLIEDQLRQQGQAFFQEVVLTRDWLAQHGGVYVPLTPGMEVNPYLLKVPGLKVVIQDQEGNHYTLKNPALVTREISEIAAGQGLFRFHITSLLPLNPQNAPDAFERRSLEKFARGEAEAYGYVEEGGRNIFRYMAPLPTKESCMPCHAAQGYRPGIVRGGISVSLDATETLAQMRENRFYLIASALGLVALILAVILFISRVFIKDLKKAEERLLEMATRDFLT
;
A
#
# COMPACT_ATOMS: atom_id res chain seq x y z
N MET A 1 8.81 35.08 73.14
CA MET A 1 8.15 33.87 72.56
C MET A 1 7.56 34.30 71.26
N SER A 2 8.26 34.05 70.16
CA SER A 2 7.87 34.36 68.79
C SER A 2 8.05 33.11 67.98
N GLU A 3 6.96 32.70 67.33
CA GLU A 3 6.86 31.53 66.52
C GLU A 3 7.74 31.59 65.24
N PRO A 4 8.63 30.63 64.99
CA PRO A 4 9.33 30.53 63.73
C PRO A 4 8.94 29.26 62.92
N HIS A 5 7.72 28.70 63.02
CA HIS A 5 7.42 27.40 62.41
C HIS A 5 6.55 27.43 61.15
N VAL A 6 6.05 28.58 60.70
CA VAL A 6 5.10 28.62 59.58
C VAL A 6 5.73 28.95 58.22
N THR A 7 6.86 29.67 58.21
CA THR A 7 7.53 30.10 56.97
C THR A 7 8.33 28.99 56.31
N ASP A 8 8.96 28.07 57.05
CA ASP A 8 9.80 26.97 56.52
C ASP A 8 9.01 25.91 55.75
N SER A 9 7.78 25.63 56.19
CA SER A 9 6.92 24.64 55.47
C SER A 9 6.39 25.14 54.12
N LEU A 10 6.27 26.46 53.97
CA LEU A 10 5.78 27.08 52.72
C LEU A 10 6.90 27.16 51.65
N GLU A 11 8.14 27.44 52.04
CA GLU A 11 9.28 27.47 51.10
C GLU A 11 9.64 26.07 50.57
N TYR A 12 9.60 25.06 51.41
CA TYR A 12 9.82 23.66 51.04
C TYR A 12 8.74 23.14 50.09
N SER A 13 7.47 23.45 50.32
CA SER A 13 6.37 23.13 49.45
C SER A 13 6.53 23.73 48.03
N SER A 14 7.12 24.94 47.97
CA SER A 14 7.43 25.65 46.72
C SER A 14 8.54 24.96 45.92
N SER A 15 9.64 24.53 46.53
CA SER A 15 10.79 23.92 45.90
C SER A 15 10.47 22.53 45.32
N SER A 16 9.79 21.68 46.09
CA SER A 16 9.37 20.35 45.59
C SER A 16 8.32 20.43 44.48
N GLY A 17 7.44 21.43 44.53
CA GLY A 17 6.45 21.73 43.49
C GLY A 17 7.10 22.18 42.17
N PHE A 18 8.16 22.98 42.23
CA PHE A 18 8.94 23.43 41.09
C PHE A 18 9.61 22.25 40.35
N VAL A 19 10.31 21.39 41.09
CA VAL A 19 10.97 20.19 40.52
C VAL A 19 9.97 19.27 39.82
N ARG A 20 8.80 19.01 40.41
CA ARG A 20 7.74 18.18 39.80
C ARG A 20 7.20 18.81 38.54
N LYS A 21 6.98 20.13 38.50
CA LYS A 21 6.50 20.82 37.28
C LYS A 21 7.54 20.74 36.15
N TYR A 22 8.82 20.89 36.48
CA TYR A 22 9.91 20.84 35.49
C TYR A 22 10.07 19.42 34.89
N LEU A 23 10.08 18.39 35.75
CA LEU A 23 10.11 16.99 35.31
C LEU A 23 8.86 16.61 34.52
N GLY A 24 7.68 17.11 34.89
CA GLY A 24 6.45 16.94 34.14
C GLY A 24 6.51 17.58 32.74
N GLY A 25 7.12 18.77 32.65
CA GLY A 25 7.33 19.42 31.34
C GLY A 25 8.30 18.66 30.46
N ILE A 26 9.40 18.15 30.99
CA ILE A 26 10.35 17.29 30.24
C ILE A 26 9.65 16.01 29.78
N PHE A 27 8.91 15.34 30.66
CA PHE A 27 8.16 14.14 30.29
C PHE A 27 7.19 14.41 29.16
N LEU A 28 6.42 15.50 29.23
CA LEU A 28 5.49 15.88 28.17
C LEU A 28 6.21 16.12 26.84
N ALA A 29 7.34 16.85 26.87
CA ALA A 29 8.13 17.10 25.67
C ALA A 29 8.64 15.80 25.05
N ILE A 30 9.14 14.86 25.85
CA ILE A 30 9.59 13.53 25.38
C ILE A 30 8.41 12.77 24.77
N CYS A 31 7.23 12.77 25.42
CA CYS A 31 6.03 12.10 24.87
C CYS A 31 5.62 12.68 23.52
N LEU A 32 5.64 14.00 23.35
CA LEU A 32 5.32 14.65 22.07
C LEU A 32 6.30 14.28 20.97
N ILE A 33 7.61 14.23 21.30
CA ILE A 33 8.64 13.78 20.35
C ILE A 33 8.39 12.32 19.94
N LEU A 34 8.15 11.42 20.89
CA LEU A 34 7.88 10.01 20.62
C LEU A 34 6.64 9.83 19.72
N VAL A 35 5.53 10.50 20.06
CA VAL A 35 4.31 10.46 19.25
C VAL A 35 4.59 10.93 17.83
N SER A 36 5.33 12.03 17.65
CA SER A 36 5.69 12.56 16.34
C SER A 36 6.53 11.55 15.52
N VAL A 37 7.54 10.94 16.16
CA VAL A 37 8.42 9.95 15.49
C VAL A 37 7.64 8.70 15.07
N PHE A 38 6.85 8.12 15.99
CA PHE A 38 6.07 6.93 15.68
C PHE A 38 4.97 7.19 14.64
N TRP A 39 4.33 8.36 14.68
CA TRP A 39 3.37 8.79 13.67
C TRP A 39 4.03 8.92 12.29
N GLY A 40 5.16 9.63 12.22
CA GLY A 40 5.92 9.81 10.97
C GLY A 40 6.38 8.48 10.38
N PHE A 41 6.88 7.57 11.22
CA PHE A 41 7.29 6.23 10.79
C PHE A 41 6.10 5.41 10.27
N SER A 42 4.98 5.39 10.98
CA SER A 42 3.77 4.67 10.55
C SER A 42 3.22 5.23 9.22
N TYR A 43 3.18 6.56 9.07
CA TYR A 43 2.76 7.21 7.84
C TYR A 43 3.67 6.82 6.66
N LYS A 44 5.00 6.88 6.87
CA LYS A 44 5.98 6.54 5.84
C LYS A 44 5.94 5.06 5.44
N ALA A 45 5.75 4.17 6.42
CA ALA A 45 5.60 2.74 6.17
C ALA A 45 4.37 2.44 5.30
N ASN A 46 3.24 3.09 5.56
CA ASN A 46 2.02 2.93 4.76
C ASN A 46 2.25 3.42 3.31
N GLN A 47 2.87 4.57 3.12
CA GLN A 47 3.20 5.08 1.78
C GLN A 47 4.11 4.12 1.02
N LEU A 48 5.14 3.59 1.68
CA LEU A 48 6.10 2.69 1.03
C LEU A 48 5.42 1.42 0.50
N ILE A 49 4.48 0.85 1.24
CA ILE A 49 3.76 -0.35 0.82
C ILE A 49 2.80 -0.04 -0.33
N GLU A 50 2.08 1.07 -0.28
CA GLU A 50 1.21 1.51 -1.38
C GLU A 50 2.03 1.74 -2.66
N ASP A 51 3.17 2.43 -2.56
CA ASP A 51 4.09 2.65 -3.67
C ASP A 51 4.65 1.32 -4.21
N GLN A 52 4.96 0.37 -3.34
CA GLN A 52 5.44 -0.96 -3.74
C GLN A 52 4.37 -1.74 -4.52
N LEU A 53 3.14 -1.77 -4.03
CA LEU A 53 2.03 -2.43 -4.73
C LEU A 53 1.73 -1.75 -6.07
N ARG A 54 1.79 -0.41 -6.12
CA ARG A 54 1.64 0.35 -7.35
C ARG A 54 2.73 0.01 -8.36
N GLN A 55 4.00 0.00 -7.95
CA GLN A 55 5.14 -0.37 -8.82
C GLN A 55 5.03 -1.81 -9.30
N GLN A 56 4.59 -2.74 -8.46
CA GLN A 56 4.35 -4.12 -8.84
C GLN A 56 3.22 -4.23 -9.87
N GLY A 57 2.10 -3.54 -9.66
CA GLY A 57 1.01 -3.48 -10.61
C GLY A 57 1.43 -2.87 -11.95
N GLN A 58 2.23 -1.81 -11.91
CA GLN A 58 2.80 -1.18 -13.10
C GLN A 58 3.75 -2.11 -13.85
N ALA A 59 4.60 -2.86 -13.15
CA ALA A 59 5.53 -3.81 -13.77
C ALA A 59 4.77 -4.94 -14.49
N PHE A 60 3.78 -5.54 -13.86
CA PHE A 60 2.93 -6.54 -14.50
C PHE A 60 2.14 -5.98 -15.70
N PHE A 61 1.61 -4.77 -15.58
CA PHE A 61 0.97 -4.10 -16.72
C PHE A 61 1.94 -3.96 -17.90
N GLN A 62 3.15 -3.48 -17.67
CA GLN A 62 4.16 -3.31 -18.73
C GLN A 62 4.55 -4.64 -19.36
N GLU A 63 4.72 -5.70 -18.57
CA GLU A 63 5.04 -7.03 -19.09
C GLU A 63 3.91 -7.57 -20.01
N VAL A 64 2.66 -7.39 -19.60
CA VAL A 64 1.51 -7.75 -20.44
C VAL A 64 1.50 -6.95 -21.74
N VAL A 65 1.77 -5.63 -21.67
CA VAL A 65 1.82 -4.78 -22.87
C VAL A 65 2.94 -5.23 -23.82
N LEU A 66 4.14 -5.53 -23.30
CA LEU A 66 5.26 -6.03 -24.09
C LEU A 66 4.94 -7.38 -24.75
N THR A 67 4.37 -8.31 -24.01
CA THR A 67 3.94 -9.62 -24.53
C THR A 67 2.90 -9.44 -25.64
N ARG A 68 1.92 -8.56 -25.45
CA ARG A 68 0.89 -8.25 -26.45
C ARG A 68 1.47 -7.61 -27.71
N ASP A 69 2.43 -6.69 -27.54
CA ASP A 69 3.12 -6.04 -28.65
C ASP A 69 3.90 -7.05 -29.48
N TRP A 70 4.65 -7.92 -28.82
CA TRP A 70 5.38 -9.00 -29.50
C TRP A 70 4.44 -9.90 -30.29
N LEU A 71 3.35 -10.38 -29.68
CA LEU A 71 2.33 -11.19 -30.35
C LEU A 71 1.70 -10.47 -31.53
N ALA A 72 1.40 -9.17 -31.38
CA ALA A 72 0.78 -8.39 -32.45
C ALA A 72 1.73 -8.17 -33.65
N GLN A 73 3.04 -7.99 -33.39
CA GLN A 73 4.06 -7.87 -34.44
C GLN A 73 4.21 -9.17 -35.28
N HIS A 74 3.95 -10.33 -34.65
CA HIS A 74 4.04 -11.65 -35.31
C HIS A 74 2.68 -12.16 -35.83
N GLY A 75 1.63 -11.33 -35.74
CA GLY A 75 0.29 -11.71 -36.22
C GLY A 75 -0.44 -12.69 -35.29
N GLY A 76 0.03 -12.91 -34.07
CA GLY A 76 -0.44 -13.93 -33.14
C GLY A 76 0.39 -15.20 -33.17
N VAL A 77 -0.08 -16.24 -32.50
CA VAL A 77 0.58 -17.56 -32.46
C VAL A 77 -0.43 -18.66 -32.83
N TYR A 78 0.00 -19.65 -33.58
CA TYR A 78 -0.80 -20.85 -33.85
C TYR A 78 -0.40 -21.93 -32.84
N VAL A 79 -1.38 -22.46 -32.14
CA VAL A 79 -1.21 -23.56 -31.18
C VAL A 79 -1.96 -24.79 -31.65
N PRO A 80 -1.52 -26.03 -31.36
CA PRO A 80 -2.22 -27.24 -31.70
C PRO A 80 -3.67 -27.21 -31.20
N LEU A 81 -4.60 -27.56 -32.09
CA LEU A 81 -6.02 -27.67 -31.75
C LEU A 81 -6.26 -29.06 -31.12
N THR A 82 -6.23 -29.10 -29.79
CA THR A 82 -6.42 -30.34 -29.03
C THR A 82 -7.89 -30.63 -28.77
N PRO A 83 -8.28 -31.91 -28.52
CA PRO A 83 -9.65 -32.25 -28.15
C PRO A 83 -10.17 -31.43 -26.97
N GLY A 84 -11.36 -30.83 -27.11
CA GLY A 84 -11.97 -29.96 -26.12
C GLY A 84 -11.56 -28.47 -26.20
N MET A 85 -10.60 -28.13 -27.09
CA MET A 85 -10.24 -26.71 -27.33
C MET A 85 -11.20 -26.13 -28.37
N GLU A 86 -11.80 -24.99 -28.07
CA GLU A 86 -12.67 -24.25 -28.97
C GLU A 86 -11.90 -23.17 -29.74
N VAL A 87 -12.26 -23.05 -31.03
CA VAL A 87 -11.78 -21.94 -31.86
C VAL A 87 -12.49 -20.67 -31.46
N ASN A 88 -11.76 -19.58 -31.33
CA ASN A 88 -12.33 -18.30 -30.88
C ASN A 88 -13.34 -17.77 -31.92
N PRO A 89 -14.65 -17.69 -31.57
CA PRO A 89 -15.70 -17.30 -32.52
C PRO A 89 -15.61 -15.84 -32.98
N TYR A 90 -14.94 -14.97 -32.20
CA TYR A 90 -14.74 -13.56 -32.58
C TYR A 90 -13.67 -13.41 -33.66
N LEU A 91 -12.66 -14.29 -33.71
CA LEU A 91 -11.63 -14.28 -34.74
C LEU A 91 -12.20 -14.78 -36.09
N LEU A 92 -13.14 -15.70 -36.06
CA LEU A 92 -13.82 -16.21 -37.29
C LEU A 92 -14.60 -15.11 -38.01
N LYS A 93 -14.96 -14.01 -37.32
CA LYS A 93 -15.68 -12.86 -37.90
C LYS A 93 -14.77 -11.85 -38.59
N VAL A 94 -13.43 -12.00 -38.45
CA VAL A 94 -12.46 -11.06 -39.03
C VAL A 94 -12.20 -11.44 -40.50
N PRO A 95 -12.55 -10.59 -41.48
CA PRO A 95 -12.37 -10.90 -42.87
C PRO A 95 -10.91 -11.18 -43.24
N GLY A 96 -10.67 -12.26 -43.97
CA GLY A 96 -9.33 -12.64 -44.47
C GLY A 96 -8.38 -13.23 -43.40
N LEU A 97 -8.81 -13.36 -42.16
CA LEU A 97 -7.98 -13.95 -41.09
C LEU A 97 -8.04 -15.49 -41.16
N LYS A 98 -6.89 -16.13 -41.33
CA LYS A 98 -6.79 -17.59 -41.23
C LYS A 98 -6.76 -17.98 -39.75
N VAL A 99 -7.90 -18.38 -39.21
CA VAL A 99 -8.02 -18.73 -37.77
C VAL A 99 -7.59 -20.17 -37.51
N VAL A 100 -7.76 -21.06 -38.49
CA VAL A 100 -7.31 -22.45 -38.42
C VAL A 100 -6.40 -22.72 -39.60
N ILE A 101 -5.29 -23.38 -39.36
CA ILE A 101 -4.36 -23.88 -40.38
C ILE A 101 -4.10 -25.36 -40.15
N GLN A 102 -3.57 -26.03 -41.19
CA GLN A 102 -3.18 -27.42 -41.13
C GLN A 102 -1.72 -27.55 -41.58
N ASP A 103 -0.94 -28.40 -40.91
CA ASP A 103 0.41 -28.74 -41.32
C ASP A 103 0.42 -29.84 -42.41
N GLN A 104 1.61 -30.22 -42.88
CA GLN A 104 1.77 -31.25 -43.91
C GLN A 104 1.42 -32.65 -43.41
N GLU A 105 1.34 -32.86 -42.10
CA GLU A 105 1.02 -34.12 -41.44
C GLU A 105 -0.50 -34.24 -41.13
N GLY A 106 -1.27 -33.20 -41.41
CA GLY A 106 -2.71 -33.16 -41.19
C GLY A 106 -3.13 -32.64 -39.81
N ASN A 107 -2.20 -32.18 -38.98
CA ASN A 107 -2.53 -31.61 -37.67
C ASN A 107 -3.13 -30.21 -37.81
N HIS A 108 -4.14 -29.92 -37.01
CA HIS A 108 -4.81 -28.62 -37.04
C HIS A 108 -4.28 -27.73 -35.92
N TYR A 109 -4.15 -26.43 -36.23
CA TYR A 109 -3.70 -25.40 -35.32
C TYR A 109 -4.69 -24.22 -35.33
N THR A 110 -4.93 -23.61 -34.18
CA THR A 110 -5.78 -22.42 -34.07
C THR A 110 -4.98 -21.19 -33.69
N LEU A 111 -5.37 -20.08 -34.28
CA LEU A 111 -4.74 -18.77 -33.98
C LEU A 111 -5.16 -18.26 -32.60
N LYS A 112 -4.18 -17.89 -31.79
CA LYS A 112 -4.34 -17.14 -30.56
C LYS A 112 -3.85 -15.71 -30.79
N ASN A 113 -4.77 -14.74 -30.70
CA ASN A 113 -4.43 -13.32 -30.79
C ASN A 113 -3.91 -12.79 -29.44
N PRO A 114 -3.31 -11.57 -29.40
CA PRO A 114 -2.79 -11.01 -28.16
C PRO A 114 -3.79 -10.93 -26.99
N ALA A 115 -5.08 -10.70 -27.27
CA ALA A 115 -6.10 -10.61 -26.23
C ALA A 115 -6.39 -11.99 -25.61
N LEU A 116 -6.46 -13.04 -26.43
CA LEU A 116 -6.73 -14.40 -25.96
C LEU A 116 -5.55 -14.96 -25.16
N VAL A 117 -4.31 -14.78 -25.65
CA VAL A 117 -3.10 -15.19 -24.90
C VAL A 117 -3.03 -14.52 -23.53
N THR A 118 -3.27 -13.21 -23.47
CA THR A 118 -3.26 -12.48 -22.19
C THR A 118 -4.32 -13.01 -21.23
N ARG A 119 -5.51 -13.34 -21.74
CA ARG A 119 -6.58 -13.93 -20.91
C ARG A 119 -6.16 -15.29 -20.34
N GLU A 120 -5.65 -16.18 -21.18
CA GLU A 120 -5.21 -17.52 -20.77
C GLU A 120 -4.08 -17.45 -19.74
N ILE A 121 -3.10 -16.55 -19.92
CA ILE A 121 -2.05 -16.30 -18.92
C ILE A 121 -2.68 -15.81 -17.60
N SER A 122 -3.66 -14.90 -17.67
CA SER A 122 -4.36 -14.39 -16.48
C SER A 122 -5.10 -15.52 -15.74
N GLU A 123 -5.78 -16.41 -16.46
CA GLU A 123 -6.50 -17.54 -15.87
C GLU A 123 -5.55 -18.52 -15.18
N ILE A 124 -4.41 -18.83 -15.81
CA ILE A 124 -3.35 -19.68 -15.22
C ILE A 124 -2.77 -19.02 -13.95
N ALA A 125 -2.42 -17.74 -14.02
CA ALA A 125 -1.85 -17.00 -12.89
C ALA A 125 -2.85 -16.88 -11.73
N ALA A 126 -4.12 -16.62 -12.03
CA ALA A 126 -5.19 -16.58 -11.03
C ALA A 126 -5.40 -17.93 -10.35
N GLY A 127 -5.32 -19.04 -11.11
CA GLY A 127 -5.38 -20.40 -10.56
C GLY A 127 -4.22 -20.73 -9.62
N GLN A 128 -3.08 -20.06 -9.76
CA GLN A 128 -1.91 -20.16 -8.88
C GLN A 128 -1.91 -19.12 -7.75
N GLY A 129 -2.93 -18.26 -7.65
CA GLY A 129 -3.00 -17.23 -6.62
C GLY A 129 -2.01 -16.07 -6.80
N LEU A 130 -1.44 -15.88 -8.00
CA LEU A 130 -0.39 -14.88 -8.23
C LEU A 130 -0.98 -13.49 -8.50
N PHE A 131 -1.68 -13.34 -9.63
CA PHE A 131 -2.30 -12.10 -10.09
C PHE A 131 -3.41 -12.40 -11.08
N ARG A 132 -4.21 -11.38 -11.40
CA ARG A 132 -5.22 -11.46 -12.45
C ARG A 132 -5.15 -10.22 -13.33
N PHE A 133 -5.21 -10.42 -14.64
CA PHE A 133 -5.38 -9.34 -15.60
C PHE A 133 -6.81 -9.32 -16.14
N HIS A 134 -7.31 -8.13 -16.41
CA HIS A 134 -8.54 -7.96 -17.17
C HIS A 134 -8.34 -6.86 -18.22
N ILE A 135 -8.58 -7.24 -19.49
CA ILE A 135 -8.55 -6.29 -20.62
C ILE A 135 -9.97 -5.83 -20.82
N THR A 136 -10.19 -4.52 -20.74
CA THR A 136 -11.53 -3.96 -20.81
C THR A 136 -11.59 -2.71 -21.68
N SER A 137 -12.79 -2.39 -22.14
CA SER A 137 -13.12 -1.13 -22.80
C SER A 137 -14.57 -0.74 -22.52
N LEU A 138 -14.92 0.53 -22.75
CA LEU A 138 -16.31 0.99 -22.59
C LEU A 138 -17.27 0.35 -23.62
N LEU A 139 -16.75 -0.10 -24.77
CA LEU A 139 -17.51 -0.74 -25.84
C LEU A 139 -16.80 -2.05 -26.28
N PRO A 140 -16.81 -3.10 -25.43
CA PRO A 140 -16.12 -4.34 -25.74
C PRO A 140 -16.87 -5.16 -26.79
N LEU A 141 -16.13 -5.81 -27.70
CA LEU A 141 -16.71 -6.80 -28.64
C LEU A 141 -17.16 -8.07 -27.91
N ASN A 142 -16.33 -8.53 -26.98
CA ASN A 142 -16.65 -9.65 -26.12
C ASN A 142 -17.29 -9.12 -24.84
N PRO A 143 -18.54 -9.48 -24.52
CA PRO A 143 -19.19 -9.04 -23.29
C PRO A 143 -18.42 -9.38 -21.99
N GLN A 144 -17.60 -10.42 -22.00
CA GLN A 144 -16.74 -10.78 -20.88
C GLN A 144 -15.66 -9.73 -20.57
N ASN A 145 -15.37 -8.85 -21.53
CA ASN A 145 -14.45 -7.72 -21.34
C ASN A 145 -15.17 -6.43 -20.90
N ALA A 146 -16.43 -6.53 -20.47
CA ALA A 146 -17.15 -5.37 -19.93
C ALA A 146 -16.49 -4.86 -18.63
N PRO A 147 -16.34 -3.53 -18.46
CA PRO A 147 -15.67 -2.98 -17.30
C PRO A 147 -16.54 -3.11 -16.04
N ASP A 148 -15.91 -3.47 -14.94
CA ASP A 148 -16.51 -3.33 -13.62
C ASP A 148 -16.56 -1.85 -13.16
N ALA A 149 -17.01 -1.60 -11.93
CA ALA A 149 -17.18 -0.24 -11.41
C ALA A 149 -15.83 0.52 -11.26
N PHE A 150 -14.75 -0.19 -10.87
CA PHE A 150 -13.41 0.40 -10.79
C PHE A 150 -12.87 0.72 -12.18
N GLU A 151 -12.96 -0.23 -13.09
CA GLU A 151 -12.45 -0.12 -14.45
C GLU A 151 -13.19 0.96 -15.26
N ARG A 152 -14.51 1.05 -15.12
CA ARG A 152 -15.30 2.10 -15.76
C ARG A 152 -14.84 3.49 -15.33
N ARG A 153 -14.72 3.73 -14.01
CA ARG A 153 -14.22 5.01 -13.49
C ARG A 153 -12.81 5.32 -13.98
N SER A 154 -11.95 4.29 -14.05
CA SER A 154 -10.58 4.44 -14.54
C SER A 154 -10.52 4.78 -16.02
N LEU A 155 -11.32 4.13 -16.86
CA LEU A 155 -11.43 4.45 -18.29
C LEU A 155 -11.93 5.89 -18.53
N GLU A 156 -12.88 6.36 -17.72
CA GLU A 156 -13.35 7.74 -17.76
C GLU A 156 -12.25 8.75 -17.37
N LYS A 157 -11.39 8.41 -16.41
CA LYS A 157 -10.21 9.19 -16.03
C LYS A 157 -9.18 9.25 -17.18
N PHE A 158 -8.91 8.11 -17.81
CA PHE A 158 -8.00 8.03 -18.96
C PHE A 158 -8.48 8.85 -20.15
N ALA A 159 -9.79 8.93 -20.36
CA ALA A 159 -10.37 9.83 -21.37
C ALA A 159 -10.10 11.32 -21.09
N ARG A 160 -9.80 11.68 -19.83
CA ARG A 160 -9.40 13.04 -19.41
C ARG A 160 -7.88 13.23 -19.36
N GLY A 161 -7.09 12.22 -19.75
CA GLY A 161 -5.63 12.30 -19.81
C GLY A 161 -4.89 11.79 -18.58
N GLU A 162 -5.57 11.16 -17.61
CA GLU A 162 -4.88 10.50 -16.51
C GLU A 162 -4.07 9.29 -17.01
N ALA A 163 -2.85 9.12 -16.51
CA ALA A 163 -1.91 8.11 -16.98
C ALA A 163 -2.12 6.73 -16.33
N GLU A 164 -2.69 6.68 -15.14
CA GLU A 164 -2.93 5.45 -14.38
C GLU A 164 -4.04 5.66 -13.34
N ALA A 165 -4.58 4.56 -12.84
CA ALA A 165 -5.51 4.55 -11.71
C ALA A 165 -5.18 3.34 -10.83
N TYR A 166 -5.21 3.50 -9.51
CA TYR A 166 -5.00 2.40 -8.58
C TYR A 166 -5.80 2.61 -7.29
N GLY A 167 -5.93 1.56 -6.51
CA GLY A 167 -6.63 1.59 -5.24
C GLY A 167 -7.01 0.20 -4.75
N TYR A 168 -7.60 0.16 -3.57
CA TYR A 168 -8.07 -1.08 -2.97
C TYR A 168 -9.56 -1.28 -3.26
N VAL A 169 -9.93 -2.53 -3.54
CA VAL A 169 -11.31 -3.01 -3.64
C VAL A 169 -11.46 -4.27 -2.80
N GLU A 170 -12.62 -4.47 -2.22
CA GLU A 170 -12.94 -5.70 -1.50
C GLU A 170 -13.67 -6.65 -2.46
N GLU A 171 -13.11 -7.85 -2.65
CA GLU A 171 -13.68 -8.91 -3.48
C GLU A 171 -13.71 -10.22 -2.69
N GLY A 172 -14.90 -10.74 -2.38
CA GLY A 172 -15.05 -12.03 -1.69
C GLY A 172 -14.37 -12.08 -0.31
N GLY A 173 -14.39 -11.00 0.45
CA GLY A 173 -13.75 -10.88 1.77
C GLY A 173 -12.22 -10.72 1.72
N ARG A 174 -11.64 -10.53 0.53
CA ARG A 174 -10.21 -10.25 0.32
C ARG A 174 -10.00 -8.80 -0.08
N ASN A 175 -8.89 -8.22 0.36
CA ASN A 175 -8.46 -6.89 -0.04
C ASN A 175 -7.60 -7.01 -1.30
N ILE A 176 -8.12 -6.56 -2.42
CA ILE A 176 -7.44 -6.60 -3.72
C ILE A 176 -6.91 -5.20 -4.04
N PHE A 177 -5.61 -5.09 -4.25
CA PHE A 177 -5.03 -3.89 -4.83
C PHE A 177 -5.20 -3.95 -6.34
N ARG A 178 -5.84 -2.94 -6.90
CA ARG A 178 -6.09 -2.80 -8.34
C ARG A 178 -5.20 -1.70 -8.90
N TYR A 179 -4.46 -2.03 -9.94
CA TYR A 179 -3.74 -1.08 -10.79
C TYR A 179 -4.31 -1.13 -12.20
N MET A 180 -4.50 0.00 -12.83
CA MET A 180 -4.97 0.06 -14.20
C MET A 180 -4.28 1.18 -14.96
N ALA A 181 -3.93 0.92 -16.22
CA ALA A 181 -3.43 1.95 -17.11
C ALA A 181 -4.06 1.83 -18.51
N PRO A 182 -4.09 2.95 -19.26
CA PRO A 182 -4.68 2.99 -20.59
C PRO A 182 -3.89 2.15 -21.59
N LEU A 183 -4.61 1.57 -22.55
CA LEU A 183 -4.03 0.85 -23.67
C LEU A 183 -4.26 1.67 -24.95
N PRO A 184 -3.25 2.44 -25.41
CA PRO A 184 -3.37 3.17 -26.66
C PRO A 184 -3.41 2.23 -27.85
N THR A 185 -4.27 2.54 -28.82
CA THR A 185 -4.38 1.78 -30.07
C THR A 185 -3.12 1.96 -30.91
N LYS A 186 -2.53 0.89 -31.41
CA LYS A 186 -1.36 0.87 -32.31
C LYS A 186 -1.78 0.47 -33.73
N GLU A 187 -0.91 0.71 -34.71
CA GLU A 187 -1.13 0.24 -36.08
C GLU A 187 -1.35 -1.27 -36.17
N SER A 188 -0.62 -2.05 -35.36
CA SER A 188 -0.79 -3.50 -35.24
C SER A 188 -2.15 -3.97 -34.73
N CYS A 189 -2.97 -3.06 -34.16
CA CYS A 189 -4.34 -3.36 -33.73
C CYS A 189 -5.37 -3.24 -34.87
N MET A 190 -5.02 -2.52 -35.92
CA MET A 190 -5.95 -2.13 -36.99
C MET A 190 -6.51 -3.32 -37.81
N PRO A 191 -5.77 -4.39 -38.11
CA PRO A 191 -6.30 -5.53 -38.85
C PRO A 191 -7.61 -6.11 -38.26
N CYS A 192 -7.75 -6.07 -36.92
CA CYS A 192 -8.93 -6.57 -36.23
C CYS A 192 -9.91 -5.47 -35.79
N HIS A 193 -9.43 -4.22 -35.61
CA HIS A 193 -10.19 -3.17 -34.92
C HIS A 193 -10.58 -1.97 -35.81
N ALA A 194 -10.10 -1.88 -37.05
CA ALA A 194 -10.43 -0.78 -37.96
C ALA A 194 -11.94 -0.64 -38.21
N ALA A 195 -12.63 -1.76 -38.42
CA ALA A 195 -14.07 -1.80 -38.65
C ALA A 195 -14.91 -1.28 -37.45
N GLN A 196 -14.31 -1.17 -36.26
CA GLN A 196 -14.93 -0.65 -35.03
C GLN A 196 -14.69 0.85 -34.83
N GLY A 197 -14.08 1.53 -35.81
CA GLY A 197 -13.75 2.96 -35.71
C GLY A 197 -12.55 3.26 -34.79
N TYR A 198 -11.70 2.29 -34.50
CA TYR A 198 -10.44 2.52 -33.80
C TYR A 198 -9.50 3.32 -34.72
N ARG A 199 -8.64 4.14 -34.10
CA ARG A 199 -7.57 4.87 -34.77
C ARG A 199 -6.31 4.82 -33.93
N PRO A 200 -5.13 4.73 -34.55
CA PRO A 200 -3.86 4.78 -33.83
C PRO A 200 -3.75 6.00 -32.90
N GLY A 201 -3.18 5.81 -31.72
CA GLY A 201 -3.00 6.83 -30.70
C GLY A 201 -4.22 7.09 -29.79
N ILE A 202 -5.41 6.61 -30.14
CA ILE A 202 -6.61 6.80 -29.31
C ILE A 202 -6.66 5.72 -28.23
N VAL A 203 -6.93 6.12 -26.98
CA VAL A 203 -7.21 5.22 -25.88
C VAL A 203 -8.67 4.75 -25.97
N ARG A 204 -8.88 3.47 -26.19
CA ARG A 204 -10.22 2.86 -26.25
C ARG A 204 -10.46 1.84 -25.17
N GLY A 205 -9.40 1.41 -24.48
CA GLY A 205 -9.45 0.42 -23.41
C GLY A 205 -8.30 0.58 -22.43
N GLY A 206 -8.22 -0.36 -21.51
CA GLY A 206 -7.15 -0.44 -20.54
C GLY A 206 -6.95 -1.88 -20.08
N ILE A 207 -5.87 -2.11 -19.36
CA ILE A 207 -5.59 -3.37 -18.67
C ILE A 207 -5.58 -3.10 -17.19
N SER A 208 -6.40 -3.83 -16.47
CA SER A 208 -6.48 -3.84 -15.01
C SER A 208 -5.67 -5.02 -14.49
N VAL A 209 -4.82 -4.79 -13.50
CA VAL A 209 -4.03 -5.78 -12.75
C VAL A 209 -4.58 -5.85 -11.35
N SER A 210 -4.90 -7.04 -10.87
CA SER A 210 -5.40 -7.29 -9.52
C SER A 210 -4.38 -8.11 -8.74
N LEU A 211 -3.97 -7.61 -7.57
CA LEU A 211 -3.02 -8.24 -6.65
C LEU A 211 -3.72 -8.48 -5.32
N ASP A 212 -3.61 -9.68 -4.78
CA ASP A 212 -4.13 -9.95 -3.43
C ASP A 212 -3.23 -9.27 -2.39
N ALA A 213 -3.75 -8.25 -1.74
CA ALA A 213 -3.07 -7.48 -0.71
C ALA A 213 -3.53 -7.85 0.71
N THR A 214 -4.35 -8.89 0.86
CA THR A 214 -4.99 -9.26 2.13
C THR A 214 -3.95 -9.54 3.21
N GLU A 215 -2.96 -10.37 2.89
CA GLU A 215 -1.88 -10.71 3.82
C GLU A 215 -0.98 -9.51 4.11
N THR A 216 -0.61 -8.74 3.09
CA THR A 216 0.20 -7.52 3.23
C THR A 216 -0.47 -6.52 4.17
N LEU A 217 -1.77 -6.27 4.01
CA LEU A 217 -2.53 -5.37 4.88
C LEU A 217 -2.72 -5.95 6.30
N ALA A 218 -2.81 -7.28 6.44
CA ALA A 218 -2.84 -7.93 7.75
C ALA A 218 -1.52 -7.74 8.49
N GLN A 219 -0.38 -7.99 7.83
CA GLN A 219 0.96 -7.75 8.38
C GLN A 219 1.19 -6.29 8.77
N MET A 220 0.69 -5.33 7.96
CA MET A 220 0.74 -3.90 8.31
C MET A 220 -0.02 -3.60 9.60
N ARG A 221 -1.21 -4.19 9.78
CA ARG A 221 -1.99 -4.01 11.03
C ARG A 221 -1.27 -4.60 12.23
N GLU A 222 -0.68 -5.76 12.06
CA GLU A 222 0.12 -6.42 13.11
C GLU A 222 1.35 -5.59 13.47
N ASN A 223 2.14 -5.15 12.48
CA ASN A 223 3.28 -4.28 12.70
C ASN A 223 2.89 -2.97 13.40
N ARG A 224 1.77 -2.36 13.02
CA ARG A 224 1.25 -1.16 13.69
C ARG A 224 0.89 -1.43 15.14
N PHE A 225 0.32 -2.59 15.45
CA PHE A 225 0.04 -2.99 16.83
C PHE A 225 1.35 -3.08 17.65
N TYR A 226 2.39 -3.74 17.13
CA TYR A 226 3.69 -3.83 17.81
C TYR A 226 4.35 -2.46 17.99
N LEU A 227 4.24 -1.57 17.01
CA LEU A 227 4.75 -0.21 17.12
C LEU A 227 4.05 0.58 18.24
N ILE A 228 2.72 0.51 18.31
CA ILE A 228 1.95 1.17 19.38
C ILE A 228 2.29 0.58 20.75
N ALA A 229 2.35 -0.74 20.86
CA ALA A 229 2.70 -1.42 22.10
C ALA A 229 4.12 -1.04 22.58
N SER A 230 5.08 -0.99 21.66
CA SER A 230 6.47 -0.56 21.95
C SER A 230 6.53 0.90 22.40
N ALA A 231 5.78 1.79 21.74
CA ALA A 231 5.70 3.20 22.12
C ALA A 231 5.14 3.37 23.54
N LEU A 232 4.05 2.67 23.87
CA LEU A 232 3.44 2.69 25.20
C LEU A 232 4.40 2.14 26.27
N GLY A 233 5.09 1.03 25.96
CA GLY A 233 6.10 0.44 26.84
C GLY A 233 7.25 1.41 27.13
N LEU A 234 7.74 2.11 26.10
CA LEU A 234 8.79 3.11 26.25
C LEU A 234 8.35 4.30 27.09
N VAL A 235 7.13 4.81 26.88
CA VAL A 235 6.56 5.89 27.69
C VAL A 235 6.43 5.47 29.15
N ALA A 236 5.95 4.26 29.42
CA ALA A 236 5.84 3.71 30.78
C ALA A 236 7.20 3.58 31.46
N LEU A 237 8.23 3.11 30.73
CA LEU A 237 9.59 3.01 31.22
C LEU A 237 10.16 4.39 31.58
N ILE A 238 10.02 5.37 30.68
CA ILE A 238 10.48 6.76 30.92
C ILE A 238 9.78 7.34 32.15
N LEU A 239 8.48 7.16 32.29
CA LEU A 239 7.74 7.61 33.46
C LEU A 239 8.25 6.96 34.75
N ALA A 240 8.49 5.64 34.73
CA ALA A 240 9.05 4.93 35.90
C ALA A 240 10.43 5.47 36.28
N VAL A 241 11.30 5.71 35.29
CA VAL A 241 12.63 6.31 35.52
C VAL A 241 12.53 7.72 36.12
N ILE A 242 11.67 8.57 35.57
CA ILE A 242 11.45 9.92 36.06
C ILE A 242 10.93 9.91 37.52
N LEU A 243 9.97 9.04 37.80
CA LEU A 243 9.43 8.88 39.18
C LEU A 243 10.49 8.37 40.15
N PHE A 244 11.33 7.43 39.71
CA PHE A 244 12.44 6.91 40.51
C PHE A 244 13.46 8.02 40.83
N ILE A 245 13.94 8.72 39.81
CA ILE A 245 14.89 9.85 39.96
C ILE A 245 14.29 10.94 40.87
N SER A 246 13.03 11.30 40.65
CA SER A 246 12.33 12.31 41.49
C SER A 246 12.31 11.90 42.97
N ARG A 247 12.01 10.62 43.26
CA ARG A 247 12.00 10.11 44.64
C ARG A 247 13.38 10.17 45.28
N VAL A 248 14.44 9.74 44.59
CA VAL A 248 15.81 9.76 45.08
C VAL A 248 16.24 11.22 45.35
N PHE A 249 16.02 12.11 44.37
CA PHE A 249 16.41 13.50 44.47
C PHE A 249 15.72 14.25 45.64
N ILE A 250 14.41 14.04 45.80
CA ILE A 250 13.66 14.63 46.93
C ILE A 250 14.17 14.09 48.27
N LYS A 251 14.53 12.80 48.35
CA LYS A 251 15.09 12.22 49.56
C LYS A 251 16.46 12.81 49.91
N ASP A 252 17.31 13.02 48.91
CA ASP A 252 18.65 13.59 49.14
C ASP A 252 18.60 15.08 49.47
N LEU A 253 17.67 15.84 48.88
CA LEU A 253 17.40 17.23 49.26
C LEU A 253 16.99 17.34 50.72
N LYS A 254 16.07 16.51 51.22
CA LYS A 254 15.66 16.49 52.63
C LYS A 254 16.82 16.24 53.57
N LYS A 255 17.68 15.26 53.25
CA LYS A 255 18.89 14.99 54.07
C LYS A 255 19.88 16.14 54.07
N ALA A 256 20.04 16.84 52.95
CA ALA A 256 20.93 18.00 52.87
C ALA A 256 20.38 19.17 53.71
N GLU A 257 19.09 19.40 53.67
CA GLU A 257 18.41 20.42 54.49
C GLU A 257 18.51 20.12 55.97
N GLU A 258 18.24 18.88 56.42
CA GLU A 258 18.41 18.45 57.80
C GLU A 258 19.85 18.71 58.31
N ARG A 259 20.87 18.40 57.49
CA ARG A 259 22.27 18.66 57.82
C ARG A 259 22.58 20.15 57.94
N LEU A 260 22.02 21.00 57.09
CA LEU A 260 22.20 22.44 57.13
C LEU A 260 21.56 23.04 58.40
N LEU A 261 20.37 22.58 58.79
CA LEU A 261 19.70 22.98 60.03
C LEU A 261 20.48 22.54 61.26
N GLU A 262 21.01 21.31 61.28
CA GLU A 262 21.89 20.87 62.40
C GLU A 262 23.16 21.71 62.51
N MET A 263 23.81 22.11 61.44
CA MET A 263 24.98 22.96 61.43
C MET A 263 24.64 24.40 61.97
N ALA A 264 23.56 24.98 61.46
CA ALA A 264 23.11 26.31 61.87
C ALA A 264 22.74 26.39 63.39
N THR A 265 22.08 25.34 63.92
CA THR A 265 21.75 25.28 65.36
C THR A 265 22.96 25.05 66.23
N ARG A 266 24.00 24.40 65.75
CA ARG A 266 25.23 24.14 66.47
C ARG A 266 26.11 25.39 66.58
N ASP A 267 26.15 26.22 65.51
CA ASP A 267 26.89 27.52 65.55
C ASP A 267 26.23 28.58 66.43
N PHE A 268 24.96 28.47 66.75
CA PHE A 268 24.28 29.37 67.72
C PHE A 268 24.50 29.00 69.18
N LEU A 269 25.07 27.82 69.48
CA LEU A 269 25.30 27.33 70.86
C LEU A 269 26.78 27.40 71.31
N THR A 270 27.68 27.85 70.42
CA THR A 270 29.09 28.14 70.69
C THR A 270 29.36 29.62 70.61
#